data_d5b74938ac2fb961f85c9fe8ccc1057a
#
_entry.id   d5b74938ac2fb961f85c9fe8ccc1057a
#
_cell.length_a   1.000
_cell.length_b   1.000
_cell.length_c   1.000
_cell.angle_alpha   90.00
_cell.angle_beta   90.00
_cell.angle_gamma   90.00
#
_symmetry.space_group_name_H-M   'P 1'
#
loop_
_entity.id
_entity.type
_entity.pdbx_description
1 polymer ?
#
loop_
_entity_poly.entity_id
_entity_poly.type
_entity_poly.pdbx_seq_one_letter_code
_entity_poly.pdbx_strand_id
1 'polypeptide(L)'
;MKILVINCGSSSLKYQLIDMQGEKVLCKGLCERIGMESSMITHEANGHKATTPAIFPTHTEAFAEVVKKMTTGEGKCIDDVSEISAIGHRVVHGGEKFKASCLITDEVVNTIRELSPLAPLHNPAGILGIEAARKVFGNVPMVAVFDTAFHSTMPPKAYMYAIPYEYYEKYGVRRYGFHGTSHKYVAYKAAEYLEEPIERLKLITCHLGNGSSIAAVDQGKVVDTSMGMTPLAGLMMGTRCGDLDPSVVNYLKYTLNITGHQLDEILNKKSGLLGVSGVSSDKRDVEAAAAAGNPRAQLASDMLNYQIKKTIGSYIAAMGGVDAIVFTGGIGEHDADSRAKICHHMDWLGIRVDTDKNANAHKQNKDVVEITAWGAKVRTLVIETNEELMIARDTKEVLGNEGLL
;
A
#
# COMPACT_ATOMS: atom_id res chain seq x y z
N MET A 1 -11.48 -10.85 20.73
CA MET A 1 -10.05 -10.89 20.37
C MET A 1 -9.64 -9.51 19.88
N LYS A 2 -8.70 -8.86 20.58
CA LYS A 2 -8.22 -7.53 20.21
C LYS A 2 -6.84 -7.64 19.56
N ILE A 3 -6.66 -7.12 18.35
CA ILE A 3 -5.41 -7.16 17.62
C ILE A 3 -4.87 -5.74 17.46
N LEU A 4 -3.63 -5.54 17.88
CA LEU A 4 -2.89 -4.31 17.65
C LEU A 4 -2.15 -4.40 16.31
N VAL A 5 -2.49 -3.53 15.38
CA VAL A 5 -1.81 -3.44 14.08
C VAL A 5 -0.77 -2.33 14.11
N ILE A 6 0.43 -2.64 13.65
CA ILE A 6 1.60 -1.76 13.69
C ILE A 6 2.21 -1.59 12.31
N ASN A 7 2.51 -0.35 11.97
CA ASN A 7 3.30 0.02 10.81
C ASN A 7 4.42 0.98 11.24
N CYS A 8 5.65 0.46 11.32
CA CYS A 8 6.83 1.24 11.71
C CYS A 8 7.58 1.78 10.51
N GLY A 9 7.81 3.09 10.53
CA GLY A 9 8.80 3.78 9.71
C GLY A 9 10.06 4.09 10.52
N SER A 10 11.09 4.65 9.87
CA SER A 10 12.36 5.01 10.53
C SER A 10 12.18 6.02 11.67
N SER A 11 11.22 6.94 11.54
CA SER A 11 10.93 8.00 12.53
C SER A 11 9.44 8.10 12.87
N SER A 12 8.66 7.05 12.59
CA SER A 12 7.22 7.06 12.84
C SER A 12 6.71 5.67 13.23
N LEU A 13 5.58 5.65 13.95
CA LEU A 13 4.87 4.45 14.33
C LEU A 13 3.38 4.72 14.21
N LYS A 14 2.73 4.12 13.20
CA LYS A 14 1.28 4.13 13.06
C LYS A 14 0.71 2.88 13.70
N TYR A 15 -0.39 3.02 14.43
CA TYR A 15 -1.04 1.90 15.09
C TYR A 15 -2.56 1.98 15.03
N GLN A 16 -3.18 0.82 15.13
CA GLN A 16 -4.62 0.68 15.25
C GLN A 16 -4.95 -0.55 16.09
N LEU A 17 -5.81 -0.40 17.09
CA LEU A 17 -6.34 -1.52 17.87
C LEU A 17 -7.72 -1.88 17.36
N ILE A 18 -7.90 -3.12 16.93
CA ILE A 18 -9.14 -3.62 16.32
C ILE A 18 -9.70 -4.76 17.18
N ASP A 19 -10.96 -4.65 17.57
CA ASP A 19 -11.70 -5.78 18.09
C ASP A 19 -12.25 -6.62 16.93
N MET A 20 -11.75 -7.83 16.81
CA MET A 20 -12.13 -8.76 15.74
C MET A 20 -13.55 -9.32 15.90
N GLN A 21 -14.23 -9.05 17.01
CA GLN A 21 -15.67 -9.27 17.15
C GLN A 21 -16.40 -8.08 16.53
N GLY A 22 -16.78 -8.22 15.28
CA GLY A 22 -17.40 -7.16 14.46
C GLY A 22 -16.42 -6.19 13.81
N GLU A 23 -15.11 -6.47 13.87
CA GLU A 23 -14.05 -5.72 13.19
C GLU A 23 -14.05 -4.21 13.51
N LYS A 24 -14.30 -3.91 14.79
CA LYS A 24 -14.44 -2.53 15.26
C LYS A 24 -13.09 -1.94 15.66
N VAL A 25 -12.77 -0.78 15.10
CA VAL A 25 -11.62 0.02 15.54
C VAL A 25 -11.90 0.60 16.92
N LEU A 26 -11.09 0.24 17.91
CA LEU A 26 -11.18 0.76 19.27
C LEU A 26 -10.39 2.05 19.42
N CYS A 27 -9.20 2.11 18.85
CA CYS A 27 -8.39 3.32 18.75
C CYS A 27 -7.43 3.24 17.57
N LYS A 28 -6.92 4.39 17.15
CA LYS A 28 -5.86 4.55 16.16
C LYS A 28 -4.97 5.73 16.51
N GLY A 29 -3.74 5.72 16.00
CA GLY A 29 -2.85 6.84 16.24
C GLY A 29 -1.55 6.77 15.45
N LEU A 30 -0.76 7.82 15.65
CA LEU A 30 0.50 8.04 14.98
C LEU A 30 1.49 8.71 15.93
N CYS A 31 2.63 8.07 16.14
CA CYS A 31 3.81 8.71 16.73
C CYS A 31 4.71 9.20 15.61
N GLU A 32 5.13 10.45 15.68
CA GLU A 32 5.93 11.11 14.65
C GLU A 32 7.22 11.66 15.24
N ARG A 33 8.23 11.80 14.37
CA ARG A 33 9.55 12.36 14.70
C ARG A 33 10.24 11.59 15.83
N ILE A 34 10.13 10.27 15.83
CA ILE A 34 10.86 9.40 16.77
C ILE A 34 12.34 9.60 16.55
N GLY A 35 13.10 9.78 17.63
CA GLY A 35 14.52 10.10 17.60
C GLY A 35 14.84 11.59 17.38
N MET A 36 13.83 12.47 17.40
CA MET A 36 13.97 13.92 17.23
C MET A 36 13.44 14.70 18.44
N GLU A 37 13.89 15.94 18.62
CA GLU A 37 13.51 16.78 19.78
C GLU A 37 12.02 17.18 19.81
N SER A 38 11.33 17.17 18.66
CA SER A 38 9.94 17.61 18.52
C SER A 38 8.98 16.46 18.22
N SER A 39 9.13 15.35 18.93
CA SER A 39 8.24 14.20 18.79
C SER A 39 6.81 14.51 19.24
N MET A 40 5.83 13.86 18.64
CA MET A 40 4.43 14.00 19.01
C MET A 40 3.68 12.69 18.83
N ILE A 41 2.58 12.55 19.56
CA ILE A 41 1.62 11.47 19.37
C ILE A 41 0.23 12.04 19.09
N THR A 42 -0.38 11.56 18.01
CA THR A 42 -1.81 11.73 17.76
C THR A 42 -2.50 10.43 18.15
N HIS A 43 -3.53 10.51 18.98
CA HIS A 43 -4.35 9.38 19.40
C HIS A 43 -5.81 9.70 19.23
N GLU A 44 -6.58 8.75 18.71
CA GLU A 44 -8.01 8.86 18.47
C GLU A 44 -8.73 7.62 19.02
N ALA A 45 -9.66 7.82 19.95
CA ALA A 45 -10.49 6.77 20.52
C ALA A 45 -11.80 7.39 21.05
N ASN A 46 -12.91 6.63 21.01
CA ASN A 46 -14.22 7.06 21.56
C ASN A 46 -14.71 8.42 21.02
N GLY A 47 -14.39 8.75 19.76
CA GLY A 47 -14.72 10.04 19.13
C GLY A 47 -13.84 11.20 19.59
N HIS A 48 -12.89 10.98 20.48
CA HIS A 48 -11.91 11.97 20.92
C HIS A 48 -10.59 11.80 20.17
N LYS A 49 -10.09 12.89 19.57
CA LYS A 49 -8.79 12.94 18.88
C LYS A 49 -7.93 14.04 19.50
N ALA A 50 -6.75 13.66 19.96
CA ALA A 50 -5.79 14.58 20.56
C ALA A 50 -4.40 14.37 19.98
N THR A 51 -3.69 15.48 19.73
CA THR A 51 -2.27 15.49 19.40
C THR A 51 -1.51 16.12 20.57
N THR A 52 -0.56 15.40 21.13
CA THR A 52 0.21 15.84 22.28
C THR A 52 1.72 15.74 22.02
N PRO A 53 2.53 16.73 22.43
CA PRO A 53 3.98 16.60 22.43
C PRO A 53 4.41 15.42 23.31
N ALA A 54 5.48 14.76 22.89
CA ALA A 54 6.05 13.63 23.60
C ALA A 54 7.57 13.59 23.37
N ILE A 55 8.27 12.73 24.11
CA ILE A 55 9.70 12.50 23.93
C ILE A 55 9.89 11.03 23.61
N PHE A 56 10.30 10.75 22.37
CA PHE A 56 10.54 9.41 21.88
C PHE A 56 11.98 9.26 21.40
N PRO A 57 12.97 8.97 22.29
CA PRO A 57 14.32 8.66 21.86
C PRO A 57 14.39 7.48 20.91
N THR A 58 13.55 6.47 21.15
CA THR A 58 13.43 5.27 20.31
C THR A 58 11.97 4.83 20.13
N HIS A 59 11.75 3.81 19.32
CA HIS A 59 10.43 3.19 19.15
C HIS A 59 9.90 2.55 20.45
N THR A 60 10.78 2.17 21.39
CA THR A 60 10.35 1.59 22.65
C THR A 60 9.57 2.59 23.52
N GLU A 61 10.03 3.84 23.60
CA GLU A 61 9.30 4.91 24.32
C GLU A 61 8.01 5.29 23.61
N ALA A 62 8.02 5.25 22.27
CA ALA A 62 6.82 5.47 21.49
C ALA A 62 5.76 4.41 21.79
N PHE A 63 6.11 3.11 21.84
CA PHE A 63 5.19 2.05 22.25
C PHE A 63 4.70 2.19 23.68
N ALA A 64 5.57 2.58 24.63
CA ALA A 64 5.17 2.81 26.02
C ALA A 64 4.11 3.92 26.13
N GLU A 65 4.27 5.01 25.36
CA GLU A 65 3.26 6.08 25.34
C GLU A 65 1.97 5.64 24.62
N VAL A 66 2.04 4.82 23.57
CA VAL A 66 0.86 4.21 22.94
C VAL A 66 0.08 3.38 23.96
N VAL A 67 0.74 2.53 24.72
CA VAL A 67 0.11 1.74 25.81
C VAL A 67 -0.57 2.65 26.81
N LYS A 68 0.14 3.70 27.28
CA LYS A 68 -0.41 4.67 28.23
C LYS A 68 -1.66 5.36 27.68
N LYS A 69 -1.67 5.78 26.39
CA LYS A 69 -2.85 6.40 25.76
C LYS A 69 -4.02 5.43 25.64
N MET A 70 -3.76 4.14 25.39
CA MET A 70 -4.81 3.12 25.31
C MET A 70 -5.42 2.77 26.68
N THR A 71 -4.65 2.89 27.76
CA THR A 71 -5.05 2.44 29.09
C THR A 71 -5.45 3.56 30.06
N THR A 72 -5.16 4.83 29.74
CA THR A 72 -5.40 5.96 30.64
C THR A 72 -5.98 7.18 29.94
N GLY A 73 -6.68 8.04 30.69
CA GLY A 73 -7.21 9.32 30.21
C GLY A 73 -8.44 9.19 29.31
N GLU A 74 -8.77 10.27 28.58
CA GLU A 74 -9.97 10.36 27.74
C GLU A 74 -9.93 9.44 26.51
N GLY A 75 -8.71 9.08 26.05
CA GLY A 75 -8.48 8.15 24.96
C GLY A 75 -8.41 6.67 25.36
N LYS A 76 -8.72 6.36 26.62
CA LYS A 76 -8.71 4.97 27.12
C LYS A 76 -9.69 4.09 26.34
N CYS A 77 -9.19 2.96 25.79
CA CYS A 77 -9.98 2.00 25.02
C CYS A 77 -9.83 0.55 25.52
N ILE A 78 -8.90 0.29 26.42
CA ILE A 78 -8.71 -0.98 27.15
C ILE A 78 -8.38 -0.69 28.63
N ASP A 79 -8.64 -1.64 29.51
CA ASP A 79 -8.30 -1.51 30.93
C ASP A 79 -6.84 -1.89 31.20
N ASP A 80 -6.36 -2.92 30.52
CA ASP A 80 -5.02 -3.46 30.67
C ASP A 80 -4.46 -3.98 29.35
N VAL A 81 -3.13 -3.93 29.20
CA VAL A 81 -2.39 -4.40 28.03
C VAL A 81 -2.60 -5.89 27.74
N SER A 82 -2.92 -6.70 28.75
CA SER A 82 -3.25 -8.12 28.60
C SER A 82 -4.49 -8.40 27.76
N GLU A 83 -5.32 -7.38 27.51
CA GLU A 83 -6.45 -7.50 26.58
C GLU A 83 -6.03 -7.58 25.10
N ILE A 84 -4.78 -7.21 24.78
CA ILE A 84 -4.23 -7.33 23.43
C ILE A 84 -3.85 -8.79 23.22
N SER A 85 -4.63 -9.47 22.39
CA SER A 85 -4.46 -10.89 22.11
C SER A 85 -3.31 -11.18 21.15
N ALA A 86 -3.00 -10.26 20.25
CA ALA A 86 -1.96 -10.39 19.23
C ALA A 86 -1.54 -9.05 18.63
N ILE A 87 -0.38 -9.04 17.97
CA ILE A 87 0.12 -7.87 17.24
C ILE A 87 0.42 -8.26 15.79
N GLY A 88 -0.17 -7.54 14.84
CA GLY A 88 0.14 -7.64 13.42
C GLY A 88 1.13 -6.56 12.99
N HIS A 89 2.27 -6.95 12.45
CA HIS A 89 3.29 -6.03 11.95
C HIS A 89 3.29 -5.99 10.43
N ARG A 90 3.15 -4.81 9.84
CA ARG A 90 3.44 -4.62 8.43
C ARG A 90 4.95 -4.72 8.21
N VAL A 91 5.37 -5.57 7.27
CA VAL A 91 6.74 -5.70 6.78
C VAL A 91 6.72 -5.46 5.27
N VAL A 92 7.59 -4.57 4.77
CA VAL A 92 7.49 -4.15 3.37
C VAL A 92 7.96 -5.25 2.42
N HIS A 93 9.07 -5.94 2.69
CA HIS A 93 9.65 -6.87 1.74
C HIS A 93 9.91 -8.25 2.33
N GLY A 94 9.20 -9.25 1.83
CA GLY A 94 9.33 -10.65 2.22
C GLY A 94 10.26 -11.48 1.31
N GLY A 95 10.76 -10.89 0.21
CA GLY A 95 11.57 -11.62 -0.77
C GLY A 95 10.83 -12.82 -1.36
N GLU A 96 11.55 -13.84 -1.73
CA GLU A 96 10.98 -15.14 -2.11
C GLU A 96 10.80 -16.09 -0.91
N LYS A 97 11.27 -15.68 0.27
CA LYS A 97 11.20 -16.46 1.51
C LYS A 97 9.80 -16.47 2.10
N PHE A 98 9.11 -15.33 2.06
CA PHE A 98 7.80 -15.17 2.68
C PHE A 98 6.71 -14.99 1.61
N LYS A 99 5.97 -16.06 1.35
CA LYS A 99 4.86 -16.11 0.39
C LYS A 99 3.49 -15.87 1.02
N ALA A 100 3.46 -15.79 2.35
CA ALA A 100 2.27 -15.53 3.17
C ALA A 100 2.69 -14.84 4.47
N SER A 101 1.71 -14.34 5.21
CA SER A 101 1.88 -13.87 6.57
C SER A 101 2.30 -15.01 7.49
N CYS A 102 3.14 -14.75 8.50
CA CYS A 102 3.66 -15.80 9.39
C CYS A 102 3.90 -15.29 10.82
N LEU A 103 3.92 -16.21 11.78
CA LEU A 103 4.29 -15.94 13.16
C LEU A 103 5.74 -15.44 13.25
N ILE A 104 5.98 -14.38 14.01
CA ILE A 104 7.30 -13.79 14.18
C ILE A 104 8.12 -14.59 15.21
N THR A 105 9.05 -15.39 14.72
CA THR A 105 10.10 -16.04 15.50
C THR A 105 11.43 -15.29 15.35
N ASP A 106 12.47 -15.70 16.07
CA ASP A 106 13.82 -15.14 15.88
C ASP A 106 14.38 -15.45 14.49
N GLU A 107 14.05 -16.63 13.94
CA GLU A 107 14.42 -16.99 12.57
C GLU A 107 13.77 -16.07 11.54
N VAL A 108 12.48 -15.75 11.71
CA VAL A 108 11.76 -14.80 10.85
C VAL A 108 12.40 -13.42 10.93
N VAL A 109 12.72 -12.90 12.10
CA VAL A 109 13.41 -11.60 12.26
C VAL A 109 14.77 -11.61 11.57
N ASN A 110 15.55 -12.70 11.73
CA ASN A 110 16.85 -12.82 11.06
C ASN A 110 16.70 -12.86 9.53
N THR A 111 15.72 -13.58 9.01
CA THR A 111 15.43 -13.61 7.57
C THR A 111 15.01 -12.24 7.03
N ILE A 112 14.17 -11.49 7.76
CA ILE A 112 13.81 -10.11 7.39
C ILE A 112 15.08 -9.21 7.38
N ARG A 113 16.00 -9.43 8.31
CA ARG A 113 17.28 -8.69 8.35
C ARG A 113 18.15 -9.01 7.13
N GLU A 114 18.24 -10.28 6.72
CA GLU A 114 18.95 -10.70 5.49
C GLU A 114 18.32 -10.08 4.23
N LEU A 115 17.01 -9.89 4.22
CA LEU A 115 16.27 -9.26 3.10
C LEU A 115 16.34 -7.73 3.11
N SER A 116 16.94 -7.10 4.12
CA SER A 116 17.03 -5.63 4.23
C SER A 116 17.71 -4.95 3.03
N PRO A 117 18.68 -5.55 2.31
CA PRO A 117 19.20 -4.98 1.07
C PRO A 117 18.16 -4.77 -0.03
N LEU A 118 17.05 -5.52 -0.05
CA LEU A 118 15.94 -5.35 -0.99
C LEU A 118 15.01 -4.18 -0.61
N ALA A 119 14.99 -3.79 0.68
CA ALA A 119 14.18 -2.68 1.20
C ALA A 119 14.92 -1.93 2.31
N PRO A 120 16.05 -1.27 2.01
CA PRO A 120 16.96 -0.71 3.02
C PRO A 120 16.36 0.41 3.87
N LEU A 121 15.33 1.09 3.36
CA LEU A 121 14.61 2.15 4.08
C LEU A 121 13.44 1.63 4.94
N HIS A 122 13.01 0.38 4.75
CA HIS A 122 11.77 -0.14 5.34
C HIS A 122 11.99 -1.34 6.25
N ASN A 123 12.65 -2.40 5.79
CA ASN A 123 12.82 -3.61 6.59
C ASN A 123 13.57 -3.37 7.91
N PRO A 124 14.66 -2.58 7.95
CA PRO A 124 15.32 -2.25 9.22
C PRO A 124 14.38 -1.54 10.21
N ALA A 125 13.54 -0.62 9.74
CA ALA A 125 12.55 0.05 10.58
C ALA A 125 11.48 -0.92 11.09
N GLY A 126 11.02 -1.85 10.25
CA GLY A 126 10.12 -2.93 10.66
C GLY A 126 10.70 -3.80 11.76
N ILE A 127 11.98 -4.18 11.65
CA ILE A 127 12.70 -4.94 12.70
C ILE A 127 12.75 -4.16 14.00
N LEU A 128 13.12 -2.86 13.97
CA LEU A 128 13.12 -2.02 15.17
C LEU A 128 11.75 -1.98 15.84
N GLY A 129 10.68 -1.89 15.04
CA GLY A 129 9.31 -1.95 15.54
C GLY A 129 8.97 -3.29 16.23
N ILE A 130 9.35 -4.41 15.62
CA ILE A 130 9.15 -5.75 16.20
C ILE A 130 9.93 -5.90 17.51
N GLU A 131 11.21 -5.53 17.54
CA GLU A 131 12.06 -5.63 18.72
C GLU A 131 11.56 -4.71 19.85
N ALA A 132 11.10 -3.50 19.53
CA ALA A 132 10.51 -2.60 20.51
C ALA A 132 9.16 -3.14 21.05
N ALA A 133 8.31 -3.69 20.19
CA ALA A 133 7.06 -4.31 20.62
C ALA A 133 7.30 -5.50 21.54
N ARG A 134 8.27 -6.37 21.26
CA ARG A 134 8.66 -7.49 22.13
C ARG A 134 9.04 -7.04 23.55
N LYS A 135 9.74 -5.89 23.66
CA LYS A 135 10.13 -5.34 24.98
C LYS A 135 8.93 -4.84 25.78
N VAL A 136 7.93 -4.28 25.12
CA VAL A 136 6.77 -3.65 25.78
C VAL A 136 5.65 -4.65 26.03
N PHE A 137 5.37 -5.54 25.08
CA PHE A 137 4.23 -6.48 25.16
C PHE A 137 4.62 -7.89 25.56
N GLY A 138 5.91 -8.18 25.74
CA GLY A 138 6.40 -9.48 26.22
C GLY A 138 6.01 -10.63 25.31
N ASN A 139 5.25 -11.60 25.84
CA ASN A 139 4.90 -12.86 25.19
C ASN A 139 3.66 -12.79 24.30
N VAL A 140 3.11 -11.60 24.01
CA VAL A 140 1.99 -11.45 23.07
C VAL A 140 2.44 -11.95 21.69
N PRO A 141 1.71 -12.89 21.05
CA PRO A 141 2.09 -13.42 19.75
C PRO A 141 2.07 -12.31 18.69
N MET A 142 3.06 -12.34 17.82
CA MET A 142 3.26 -11.33 16.77
C MET A 142 3.29 -11.98 15.39
N VAL A 143 2.66 -11.36 14.41
CA VAL A 143 2.59 -11.84 13.02
C VAL A 143 3.18 -10.80 12.09
N ALA A 144 4.03 -11.25 11.16
CA ALA A 144 4.54 -10.44 10.06
C ALA A 144 3.60 -10.58 8.85
N VAL A 145 3.14 -9.43 8.34
CA VAL A 145 2.31 -9.33 7.13
C VAL A 145 3.12 -8.56 6.08
N PHE A 146 3.42 -9.24 4.98
CA PHE A 146 4.35 -8.71 3.96
C PHE A 146 3.61 -8.07 2.80
N ASP A 147 4.01 -6.84 2.42
CA ASP A 147 3.44 -6.14 1.25
C ASP A 147 3.65 -6.91 -0.06
N THR A 148 4.67 -7.76 -0.12
CA THR A 148 5.01 -8.57 -1.31
C THR A 148 4.28 -9.91 -1.35
N ALA A 149 3.68 -10.37 -0.26
CA ALA A 149 3.17 -11.74 -0.14
C ALA A 149 2.00 -12.03 -1.11
N PHE A 150 1.06 -11.11 -1.26
CA PHE A 150 -0.08 -11.27 -2.18
C PHE A 150 0.37 -11.44 -3.64
N HIS A 151 1.51 -10.85 -4.01
CA HIS A 151 2.10 -10.96 -5.35
C HIS A 151 2.97 -12.20 -5.57
N SER A 152 3.15 -13.04 -4.56
CA SER A 152 4.03 -14.22 -4.62
C SER A 152 3.58 -15.28 -5.63
N THR A 153 2.33 -15.21 -6.08
CA THR A 153 1.73 -16.13 -7.06
C THR A 153 2.06 -15.79 -8.52
N MET A 154 2.73 -14.67 -8.78
CA MET A 154 3.13 -14.30 -10.16
C MET A 154 3.96 -15.42 -10.82
N PRO A 155 3.65 -15.77 -12.08
CA PRO A 155 4.45 -16.74 -12.82
C PRO A 155 5.81 -16.15 -13.25
N PRO A 156 6.84 -17.00 -13.48
CA PRO A 156 8.18 -16.55 -13.88
C PRO A 156 8.20 -15.56 -15.06
N LYS A 157 7.36 -15.78 -16.07
CA LYS A 157 7.26 -14.91 -17.25
C LYS A 157 6.80 -13.48 -16.92
N ALA A 158 6.15 -13.25 -15.76
CA ALA A 158 5.71 -11.94 -15.33
C ALA A 158 6.71 -11.27 -14.36
N TYR A 159 7.43 -12.04 -13.55
CA TYR A 159 8.35 -11.48 -12.58
C TYR A 159 9.80 -11.36 -13.04
N MET A 160 10.23 -12.10 -14.06
CA MET A 160 11.61 -12.05 -14.53
C MET A 160 11.89 -10.79 -15.33
N TYR A 161 13.07 -10.21 -15.11
CA TYR A 161 13.62 -9.18 -15.98
C TYR A 161 14.46 -9.82 -17.07
N ALA A 162 14.44 -9.27 -18.28
CA ALA A 162 15.20 -9.75 -19.43
C ALA A 162 16.67 -9.31 -19.37
N ILE A 163 17.36 -9.71 -18.29
CA ILE A 163 18.80 -9.49 -18.03
C ILE A 163 19.43 -10.85 -17.73
N PRO A 164 20.77 -10.97 -17.64
CA PRO A 164 21.42 -12.26 -17.36
C PRO A 164 20.79 -12.98 -16.16
N TYR A 165 20.37 -14.22 -16.37
CA TYR A 165 19.60 -15.03 -15.41
C TYR A 165 20.31 -15.21 -14.08
N GLU A 166 21.65 -15.18 -14.07
CA GLU A 166 22.48 -15.27 -12.87
C GLU A 166 22.20 -14.17 -11.83
N TYR A 167 21.71 -13.00 -12.25
CA TYR A 167 21.36 -11.94 -11.31
C TYR A 167 20.09 -12.27 -10.52
N TYR A 168 19.16 -13.00 -11.13
CA TYR A 168 18.05 -13.57 -10.40
C TYR A 168 18.53 -14.65 -9.41
N GLU A 169 19.31 -15.61 -9.87
CA GLU A 169 19.77 -16.72 -9.02
C GLU A 169 20.61 -16.27 -7.82
N LYS A 170 21.54 -15.33 -8.04
CA LYS A 170 22.49 -14.90 -7.01
C LYS A 170 21.97 -13.80 -6.10
N TYR A 171 21.13 -12.92 -6.63
CA TYR A 171 20.74 -11.68 -5.95
C TYR A 171 19.22 -11.47 -5.81
N GLY A 172 18.41 -12.38 -6.31
CA GLY A 172 16.96 -12.26 -6.27
C GLY A 172 16.43 -11.08 -7.10
N VAL A 173 17.12 -10.72 -8.20
CA VAL A 173 16.70 -9.60 -9.06
C VAL A 173 15.51 -10.03 -9.90
N ARG A 174 14.32 -9.64 -9.43
CA ARG A 174 13.02 -9.93 -10.05
C ARG A 174 11.99 -8.89 -9.64
N ARG A 175 10.82 -8.89 -10.29
CA ARG A 175 9.64 -8.17 -9.82
C ARG A 175 9.07 -8.85 -8.58
N TYR A 176 8.75 -8.08 -7.54
CA TYR A 176 8.06 -8.55 -6.33
C TYR A 176 6.67 -7.93 -6.21
N GLY A 177 6.54 -6.63 -6.47
CA GLY A 177 5.30 -5.88 -6.26
C GLY A 177 5.09 -5.49 -4.79
N PHE A 178 4.29 -4.44 -4.57
CA PHE A 178 4.02 -3.86 -3.26
C PHE A 178 2.55 -3.47 -3.15
N HIS A 179 2.14 -2.88 -2.03
CA HIS A 179 0.74 -2.64 -1.67
C HIS A 179 -0.10 -3.93 -1.64
N GLY A 180 0.53 -5.08 -1.43
CA GLY A 180 -0.13 -6.38 -1.50
C GLY A 180 -1.30 -6.50 -0.53
N THR A 181 -1.18 -5.94 0.67
CA THR A 181 -2.24 -5.91 1.68
C THR A 181 -3.47 -5.15 1.18
N SER A 182 -3.26 -3.97 0.54
CA SER A 182 -4.35 -3.20 -0.07
C SER A 182 -4.98 -3.93 -1.25
N HIS A 183 -4.17 -4.43 -2.19
CA HIS A 183 -4.67 -5.20 -3.33
C HIS A 183 -5.46 -6.43 -2.90
N LYS A 184 -4.99 -7.15 -1.89
CA LYS A 184 -5.70 -8.28 -1.28
C LYS A 184 -7.06 -7.84 -0.72
N TYR A 185 -7.07 -6.82 0.13
CA TYR A 185 -8.29 -6.31 0.76
C TYR A 185 -9.35 -5.94 -0.26
N VAL A 186 -9.02 -5.10 -1.24
CA VAL A 186 -10.02 -4.62 -2.21
C VAL A 186 -10.44 -5.69 -3.21
N ALA A 187 -9.58 -6.68 -3.52
CA ALA A 187 -9.96 -7.82 -4.37
C ALA A 187 -11.00 -8.70 -3.68
N TYR A 188 -10.81 -9.02 -2.40
CA TYR A 188 -11.81 -9.79 -1.63
C TYR A 188 -13.09 -8.99 -1.40
N LYS A 189 -13.00 -7.68 -1.14
CA LYS A 189 -14.18 -6.80 -1.04
C LYS A 189 -14.96 -6.70 -2.35
N ALA A 190 -14.27 -6.68 -3.48
CA ALA A 190 -14.92 -6.71 -4.79
C ALA A 190 -15.67 -8.03 -5.03
N ALA A 191 -15.06 -9.16 -4.68
CA ALA A 191 -15.69 -10.48 -4.78
C ALA A 191 -16.95 -10.59 -3.89
N GLU A 192 -16.85 -10.12 -2.65
CA GLU A 192 -17.99 -10.02 -1.72
C GLU A 192 -19.13 -9.17 -2.31
N TYR A 193 -18.82 -7.99 -2.84
CA TYR A 193 -19.80 -7.08 -3.45
C TYR A 193 -20.45 -7.67 -4.71
N LEU A 194 -19.67 -8.40 -5.51
CA LEU A 194 -20.15 -9.04 -6.74
C LEU A 194 -20.92 -10.33 -6.46
N GLU A 195 -20.94 -10.81 -5.21
CA GLU A 195 -21.56 -12.07 -4.78
C GLU A 195 -21.01 -13.30 -5.54
N GLU A 196 -19.72 -13.23 -5.94
CA GLU A 196 -19.03 -14.30 -6.66
C GLU A 196 -17.75 -14.73 -5.93
N PRO A 197 -17.44 -16.03 -5.89
CA PRO A 197 -16.15 -16.50 -5.38
C PRO A 197 -14.98 -15.87 -6.14
N ILE A 198 -13.97 -15.40 -5.43
CA ILE A 198 -12.80 -14.75 -6.04
C ILE A 198 -12.08 -15.67 -7.04
N GLU A 199 -12.19 -16.99 -6.87
CA GLU A 199 -11.62 -18.01 -7.76
C GLU A 199 -12.30 -18.06 -9.13
N ARG A 200 -13.38 -17.32 -9.35
CA ARG A 200 -14.09 -17.21 -10.62
C ARG A 200 -13.90 -15.85 -11.28
N LEU A 201 -13.24 -14.92 -10.60
CA LEU A 201 -13.13 -13.53 -11.03
C LEU A 201 -11.75 -13.18 -11.59
N LYS A 202 -11.74 -12.32 -12.61
CA LYS A 202 -10.59 -11.60 -13.11
C LYS A 202 -10.72 -10.13 -12.72
N LEU A 203 -9.88 -9.67 -11.83
CA LEU A 203 -9.92 -8.33 -11.27
C LEU A 203 -8.66 -7.54 -11.61
N ILE A 204 -8.83 -6.26 -11.87
CA ILE A 204 -7.71 -5.31 -11.90
C ILE A 204 -7.91 -4.34 -10.74
N THR A 205 -6.98 -4.33 -9.79
CA THR A 205 -7.02 -3.45 -8.63
C THR A 205 -6.02 -2.32 -8.80
N CYS A 206 -6.50 -1.08 -8.74
CA CYS A 206 -5.73 0.15 -8.95
C CYS A 206 -5.61 0.88 -7.62
N HIS A 207 -4.51 0.65 -6.88
CA HIS A 207 -4.17 1.41 -5.68
C HIS A 207 -3.45 2.69 -6.11
N LEU A 208 -4.16 3.81 -6.08
CA LEU A 208 -3.70 5.11 -6.59
C LEU A 208 -3.62 6.12 -5.44
N GLY A 209 -2.42 6.47 -5.05
CA GLY A 209 -2.13 7.46 -4.02
C GLY A 209 -0.83 8.20 -4.32
N ASN A 210 -0.14 8.70 -3.30
CA ASN A 210 1.21 9.25 -3.48
C ASN A 210 2.21 8.18 -3.93
N GLY A 211 2.06 6.93 -3.45
CA GLY A 211 2.55 5.73 -4.09
C GLY A 211 1.41 5.07 -4.87
N SER A 212 1.66 4.54 -6.07
CA SER A 212 0.63 3.96 -6.92
C SER A 212 1.07 2.65 -7.54
N SER A 213 0.17 1.67 -7.56
CA SER A 213 0.38 0.39 -8.23
C SER A 213 -0.93 -0.20 -8.75
N ILE A 214 -0.81 -1.07 -9.74
CA ILE A 214 -1.93 -1.84 -10.29
C ILE A 214 -1.55 -3.31 -10.21
N ALA A 215 -2.50 -4.16 -9.85
CA ALA A 215 -2.33 -5.61 -9.84
C ALA A 215 -3.41 -6.28 -10.70
N ALA A 216 -2.98 -7.30 -11.45
CA ALA A 216 -3.84 -8.20 -12.20
C ALA A 216 -4.10 -9.44 -11.33
N VAL A 217 -5.34 -9.64 -10.93
CA VAL A 217 -5.76 -10.76 -10.06
C VAL A 217 -6.65 -11.70 -10.88
N ASP A 218 -6.13 -12.86 -11.19
CA ASP A 218 -6.85 -13.91 -11.92
C ASP A 218 -7.15 -15.08 -10.97
N GLN A 219 -8.44 -15.32 -10.75
CA GLN A 219 -8.91 -16.42 -9.87
C GLN A 219 -8.29 -16.37 -8.47
N GLY A 220 -8.24 -15.18 -7.87
CA GLY A 220 -7.70 -14.96 -6.53
C GLY A 220 -6.17 -14.90 -6.45
N LYS A 221 -5.46 -15.05 -7.58
CA LYS A 221 -3.99 -15.03 -7.65
C LYS A 221 -3.50 -13.84 -8.44
N VAL A 222 -2.52 -13.11 -7.90
CA VAL A 222 -1.86 -12.07 -8.67
C VAL A 222 -1.03 -12.73 -9.78
N VAL A 223 -1.27 -12.32 -11.01
CA VAL A 223 -0.54 -12.82 -12.20
C VAL A 223 0.41 -11.79 -12.78
N ASP A 224 0.21 -10.50 -12.45
CA ASP A 224 1.12 -9.41 -12.78
C ASP A 224 0.88 -8.20 -11.86
N THR A 225 1.87 -7.31 -11.72
CA THR A 225 1.74 -6.06 -10.96
C THR A 225 2.71 -5.01 -11.50
N SER A 226 2.39 -3.74 -11.31
CA SER A 226 3.16 -2.63 -11.91
C SER A 226 4.45 -2.28 -11.16
N MET A 227 4.49 -2.36 -9.84
CA MET A 227 5.73 -2.16 -9.09
C MET A 227 6.69 -3.33 -9.31
N GLY A 228 7.99 -3.04 -9.25
CA GLY A 228 9.05 -3.97 -9.64
C GLY A 228 9.74 -4.66 -8.48
N MET A 229 11.07 -4.74 -8.57
CA MET A 229 11.95 -5.15 -7.48
C MET A 229 11.83 -4.19 -6.28
N THR A 230 11.60 -2.91 -6.57
CA THR A 230 11.37 -1.84 -5.62
C THR A 230 10.06 -1.12 -5.91
N PRO A 231 9.54 -0.29 -4.99
CA PRO A 231 8.35 0.52 -5.23
C PRO A 231 8.55 1.68 -6.23
N LEU A 232 9.68 1.76 -6.92
CA LEU A 232 10.00 2.82 -7.89
C LEU A 232 9.40 2.56 -9.27
N ALA A 233 9.43 1.29 -9.73
CA ALA A 233 8.97 0.90 -11.07
C ALA A 233 7.43 1.00 -11.22
N GLY A 234 6.95 0.97 -12.45
CA GLY A 234 5.55 0.98 -12.82
C GLY A 234 5.04 2.38 -13.14
N LEU A 235 3.96 2.79 -12.50
CA LEU A 235 3.33 4.09 -12.72
C LEU A 235 4.20 5.23 -12.21
N MET A 236 4.12 6.39 -12.87
CA MET A 236 4.58 7.62 -12.23
C MET A 236 3.75 7.87 -10.97
N MET A 237 4.37 8.48 -9.95
CA MET A 237 3.76 8.68 -8.65
C MET A 237 3.93 10.13 -8.22
N GLY A 238 3.67 10.47 -6.96
CA GLY A 238 3.86 11.84 -6.47
C GLY A 238 5.27 12.39 -6.70
N THR A 239 6.30 11.60 -6.33
CA THR A 239 7.72 11.98 -6.46
C THR A 239 8.57 10.95 -7.21
N ARG A 240 8.05 9.74 -7.48
CA ARG A 240 8.75 8.64 -8.15
C ARG A 240 8.49 8.66 -9.64
N CYS A 241 9.52 8.37 -10.43
CA CYS A 241 9.43 8.44 -11.89
C CYS A 241 8.57 7.35 -12.52
N GLY A 242 8.43 6.17 -11.88
CA GLY A 242 7.89 4.97 -12.53
C GLY A 242 8.85 4.40 -13.57
N ASP A 243 8.29 3.68 -14.56
CA ASP A 243 9.08 3.08 -15.63
C ASP A 243 9.71 4.13 -16.54
N LEU A 244 10.96 3.90 -16.89
CA LEU A 244 11.70 4.71 -17.87
C LEU A 244 12.69 3.81 -18.65
N ASP A 245 13.21 4.31 -19.75
CA ASP A 245 14.30 3.66 -20.49
C ASP A 245 15.54 3.56 -19.57
N PRO A 246 16.09 2.35 -19.33
CA PRO A 246 17.28 2.17 -18.52
C PRO A 246 18.49 3.03 -18.95
N SER A 247 18.60 3.36 -20.24
CA SER A 247 19.67 4.20 -20.78
C SER A 247 19.58 5.64 -20.27
N VAL A 248 18.38 6.13 -19.93
CA VAL A 248 18.21 7.48 -19.33
C VAL A 248 18.97 7.57 -18.00
N VAL A 249 19.03 6.50 -17.22
CA VAL A 249 19.76 6.44 -15.95
C VAL A 249 21.24 6.78 -16.15
N ASN A 250 21.88 6.08 -17.11
CA ASN A 250 23.29 6.32 -17.43
C ASN A 250 23.50 7.69 -18.10
N TYR A 251 22.61 8.07 -19.03
CA TYR A 251 22.70 9.38 -19.70
C TYR A 251 22.69 10.54 -18.69
N LEU A 252 21.74 10.55 -17.77
CA LEU A 252 21.66 11.58 -16.73
C LEU A 252 22.87 11.56 -15.80
N LYS A 253 23.32 10.36 -15.38
CA LYS A 253 24.49 10.21 -14.50
C LYS A 253 25.74 10.86 -15.10
N TYR A 254 26.01 10.60 -16.38
CA TYR A 254 27.17 11.14 -17.07
C TYR A 254 27.00 12.62 -17.44
N THR A 255 25.83 13.02 -17.95
CA THR A 255 25.56 14.40 -18.38
C THR A 255 25.61 15.38 -17.20
N LEU A 256 25.03 14.98 -16.06
CA LEU A 256 24.99 15.80 -14.85
C LEU A 256 26.22 15.62 -13.94
N ASN A 257 27.09 14.65 -14.26
CA ASN A 257 28.25 14.27 -13.44
C ASN A 257 27.87 14.00 -11.97
N ILE A 258 26.83 13.18 -11.76
CA ILE A 258 26.28 12.88 -10.44
C ILE A 258 26.56 11.44 -10.03
N THR A 259 26.52 11.18 -8.72
CA THR A 259 26.67 9.84 -8.14
C THR A 259 25.41 9.00 -8.34
N GLY A 260 25.51 7.67 -8.18
CA GLY A 260 24.33 6.78 -8.17
C GLY A 260 23.31 7.17 -7.09
N HIS A 261 23.77 7.58 -5.90
CA HIS A 261 22.90 8.02 -4.82
C HIS A 261 22.12 9.30 -5.17
N GLN A 262 22.78 10.27 -5.79
CA GLN A 262 22.11 11.51 -6.24
C GLN A 262 21.08 11.23 -7.33
N LEU A 263 21.40 10.29 -8.23
CA LEU A 263 20.44 9.86 -9.25
C LEU A 263 19.24 9.12 -8.64
N ASP A 264 19.48 8.21 -7.69
CA ASP A 264 18.41 7.55 -6.94
C ASP A 264 17.49 8.54 -6.23
N GLU A 265 18.05 9.60 -5.64
CA GLU A 265 17.28 10.69 -5.04
C GLU A 265 16.41 11.43 -6.07
N ILE A 266 16.94 11.69 -7.27
CA ILE A 266 16.18 12.31 -8.37
C ILE A 266 14.98 11.42 -8.74
N LEU A 267 15.21 10.13 -8.97
CA LEU A 267 14.19 9.21 -9.46
C LEU A 267 13.11 8.91 -8.40
N ASN A 268 13.45 8.90 -7.12
CA ASN A 268 12.54 8.58 -6.04
C ASN A 268 11.84 9.81 -5.40
N LYS A 269 12.52 10.98 -5.36
CA LYS A 269 12.05 12.13 -4.55
C LYS A 269 11.78 13.40 -5.35
N LYS A 270 12.31 13.52 -6.58
CA LYS A 270 12.25 14.76 -7.39
C LYS A 270 11.59 14.56 -8.75
N SER A 271 11.02 13.40 -8.98
CA SER A 271 10.36 12.99 -10.23
C SER A 271 8.83 12.95 -10.08
N GLY A 272 8.16 12.18 -10.90
CA GLY A 272 6.71 11.99 -10.84
C GLY A 272 5.91 13.26 -11.08
N LEU A 273 4.78 13.39 -10.40
CA LEU A 273 3.93 14.59 -10.49
C LEU A 273 4.71 15.86 -10.14
N LEU A 274 5.50 15.82 -9.08
CA LEU A 274 6.35 16.94 -8.67
C LEU A 274 7.33 17.34 -9.78
N GLY A 275 8.07 16.38 -10.32
CA GLY A 275 9.13 16.64 -11.29
C GLY A 275 8.60 17.16 -12.62
N VAL A 276 7.50 16.61 -13.11
CA VAL A 276 6.87 17.02 -14.39
C VAL A 276 6.14 18.34 -14.24
N SER A 277 5.26 18.46 -13.24
CA SER A 277 4.48 19.69 -13.03
C SER A 277 5.32 20.87 -12.59
N GLY A 278 6.35 20.63 -11.78
CA GLY A 278 7.10 21.67 -11.09
C GLY A 278 6.30 22.37 -9.98
N VAL A 279 5.17 21.80 -9.55
CA VAL A 279 4.24 22.39 -8.58
C VAL A 279 4.25 21.62 -7.27
N SER A 280 3.81 20.37 -7.27
CA SER A 280 3.60 19.57 -6.08
C SER A 280 3.62 18.07 -6.39
N SER A 281 3.88 17.26 -5.36
CA SER A 281 3.64 15.81 -5.40
C SER A 281 2.18 15.43 -5.14
N ASP A 282 1.38 16.37 -4.62
CA ASP A 282 -0.04 16.18 -4.36
C ASP A 282 -0.85 16.39 -5.65
N LYS A 283 -1.62 15.36 -6.04
CA LYS A 283 -2.45 15.41 -7.25
C LYS A 283 -3.46 16.55 -7.23
N ARG A 284 -3.98 16.93 -6.05
CA ARG A 284 -4.95 18.03 -5.90
C ARG A 284 -4.35 19.38 -6.25
N ASP A 285 -3.11 19.63 -5.83
CA ASP A 285 -2.39 20.87 -6.17
C ASP A 285 -2.06 20.92 -7.65
N VAL A 286 -1.67 19.77 -8.23
CA VAL A 286 -1.38 19.65 -9.66
C VAL A 286 -2.63 19.93 -10.49
N GLU A 287 -3.78 19.41 -10.10
CA GLU A 287 -5.05 19.66 -10.81
C GLU A 287 -5.51 21.12 -10.67
N ALA A 288 -5.38 21.70 -9.48
CA ALA A 288 -5.68 23.12 -9.28
C ALA A 288 -4.80 24.01 -10.18
N ALA A 289 -3.51 23.70 -10.29
CA ALA A 289 -2.60 24.42 -11.18
C ALA A 289 -2.93 24.21 -12.67
N ALA A 290 -3.32 23.00 -13.07
CA ALA A 290 -3.77 22.70 -14.44
C ALA A 290 -5.04 23.49 -14.79
N ALA A 291 -6.02 23.51 -13.89
CA ALA A 291 -7.25 24.30 -14.06
C ALA A 291 -6.99 25.81 -14.13
N ALA A 292 -5.91 26.29 -13.49
CA ALA A 292 -5.43 27.67 -13.59
C ALA A 292 -4.60 27.95 -14.88
N GLY A 293 -4.48 26.95 -15.78
CA GLY A 293 -3.82 27.10 -17.08
C GLY A 293 -2.33 26.75 -17.10
N ASN A 294 -1.80 26.07 -16.07
CA ASN A 294 -0.42 25.59 -16.07
C ASN A 294 -0.27 24.36 -16.98
N PRO A 295 0.44 24.47 -18.13
CA PRO A 295 0.52 23.39 -19.13
C PRO A 295 1.34 22.18 -18.62
N ARG A 296 2.33 22.39 -17.75
CA ARG A 296 3.11 21.29 -17.17
C ARG A 296 2.31 20.50 -16.13
N ALA A 297 1.46 21.18 -15.37
CA ALA A 297 0.55 20.53 -14.44
C ALA A 297 -0.48 19.68 -15.18
N GLN A 298 -1.04 20.21 -16.27
CA GLN A 298 -1.94 19.45 -17.17
C GLN A 298 -1.23 18.23 -17.74
N LEU A 299 -0.01 18.40 -18.28
CA LEU A 299 0.80 17.29 -18.81
C LEU A 299 1.04 16.20 -17.74
N ALA A 300 1.39 16.58 -16.51
CA ALA A 300 1.65 15.63 -15.43
C ALA A 300 0.41 14.79 -15.09
N SER A 301 -0.77 15.44 -15.03
CA SER A 301 -2.06 14.75 -14.83
C SER A 301 -2.38 13.81 -15.99
N ASP A 302 -2.21 14.25 -17.23
CA ASP A 302 -2.49 13.45 -18.41
C ASP A 302 -1.55 12.24 -18.52
N MET A 303 -0.25 12.41 -18.20
CA MET A 303 0.72 11.32 -18.17
C MET A 303 0.33 10.23 -17.16
N LEU A 304 -0.07 10.61 -15.95
CA LEU A 304 -0.50 9.66 -14.93
C LEU A 304 -1.73 8.87 -15.40
N ASN A 305 -2.77 9.56 -15.84
CA ASN A 305 -4.01 8.93 -16.31
C ASN A 305 -3.77 8.01 -17.52
N TYR A 306 -2.89 8.43 -18.44
CA TYR A 306 -2.51 7.64 -19.61
C TYR A 306 -1.76 6.35 -19.21
N GLN A 307 -0.81 6.43 -18.28
CA GLN A 307 -0.07 5.26 -17.83
C GLN A 307 -0.97 4.25 -17.11
N ILE A 308 -1.89 4.72 -16.27
CA ILE A 308 -2.87 3.86 -15.59
C ILE A 308 -3.73 3.13 -16.63
N LYS A 309 -4.31 3.88 -17.57
CA LYS A 309 -5.12 3.32 -18.65
C LYS A 309 -4.38 2.26 -19.46
N LYS A 310 -3.15 2.56 -19.87
CA LYS A 310 -2.29 1.64 -20.64
C LYS A 310 -2.00 0.35 -19.85
N THR A 311 -1.72 0.48 -18.55
CA THR A 311 -1.45 -0.67 -17.68
C THR A 311 -2.69 -1.53 -17.50
N ILE A 312 -3.88 -0.94 -17.29
CA ILE A 312 -5.14 -1.67 -17.26
C ILE A 312 -5.33 -2.47 -18.56
N GLY A 313 -5.14 -1.83 -19.73
CA GLY A 313 -5.26 -2.50 -21.02
C GLY A 313 -4.28 -3.67 -21.19
N SER A 314 -3.04 -3.52 -20.74
CA SER A 314 -2.04 -4.58 -20.78
C SER A 314 -2.42 -5.79 -19.91
N TYR A 315 -2.99 -5.54 -18.74
CA TYR A 315 -3.43 -6.59 -17.81
C TYR A 315 -4.69 -7.30 -18.26
N ILE A 316 -5.62 -6.59 -18.93
CA ILE A 316 -6.75 -7.24 -19.60
C ILE A 316 -6.25 -8.23 -20.64
N ALA A 317 -5.24 -7.83 -21.45
CA ALA A 317 -4.63 -8.73 -22.43
C ALA A 317 -3.91 -9.91 -21.77
N ALA A 318 -3.15 -9.67 -20.69
CA ALA A 318 -2.42 -10.71 -19.98
C ALA A 318 -3.34 -11.78 -19.35
N MET A 319 -4.50 -11.37 -18.84
CA MET A 319 -5.52 -12.26 -18.25
C MET A 319 -6.52 -12.84 -19.27
N GLY A 320 -6.53 -12.30 -20.50
CA GLY A 320 -7.55 -12.70 -21.50
C GLY A 320 -8.96 -12.23 -21.16
N GLY A 321 -9.08 -11.08 -20.49
CA GLY A 321 -10.36 -10.48 -20.08
C GLY A 321 -10.30 -9.88 -18.67
N VAL A 322 -11.39 -9.25 -18.25
CA VAL A 322 -11.57 -8.69 -16.92
C VAL A 322 -13.05 -8.64 -16.56
N ASP A 323 -13.41 -8.96 -15.32
CA ASP A 323 -14.77 -8.88 -14.81
C ASP A 323 -15.02 -7.55 -14.10
N ALA A 324 -14.03 -7.08 -13.31
CA ALA A 324 -14.14 -5.78 -12.66
C ALA A 324 -12.79 -5.05 -12.54
N ILE A 325 -12.88 -3.71 -12.57
CA ILE A 325 -11.80 -2.78 -12.25
C ILE A 325 -12.13 -2.12 -10.91
N VAL A 326 -11.17 -2.11 -10.00
CA VAL A 326 -11.31 -1.53 -8.66
C VAL A 326 -10.37 -0.36 -8.51
N PHE A 327 -10.92 0.82 -8.24
CA PHE A 327 -10.16 2.02 -7.87
C PHE A 327 -10.12 2.18 -6.35
N THR A 328 -8.93 2.36 -5.80
CA THR A 328 -8.69 2.53 -4.36
C THR A 328 -7.48 3.43 -4.10
N GLY A 329 -7.21 3.74 -2.83
CA GLY A 329 -6.20 4.72 -2.46
C GLY A 329 -6.67 6.16 -2.69
N GLY A 330 -6.00 7.14 -2.11
CA GLY A 330 -6.50 8.51 -2.04
C GLY A 330 -6.93 9.12 -3.38
N ILE A 331 -6.16 8.90 -4.47
CA ILE A 331 -6.54 9.32 -5.83
C ILE A 331 -7.67 8.44 -6.36
N GLY A 332 -7.54 7.11 -6.25
CA GLY A 332 -8.53 6.17 -6.76
C GLY A 332 -9.91 6.37 -6.16
N GLU A 333 -9.98 6.68 -4.86
CA GLU A 333 -11.22 6.87 -4.10
C GLU A 333 -11.87 8.23 -4.33
N HIS A 334 -11.07 9.30 -4.38
CA HIS A 334 -11.60 10.67 -4.32
C HIS A 334 -11.53 11.45 -5.63
N ASP A 335 -10.72 11.04 -6.61
CA ASP A 335 -10.54 11.75 -7.87
C ASP A 335 -11.44 11.18 -8.98
N ALA A 336 -12.67 11.68 -9.05
CA ALA A 336 -13.66 11.27 -10.05
C ALA A 336 -13.22 11.63 -11.49
N ASP A 337 -12.51 12.75 -11.68
CA ASP A 337 -12.03 13.19 -12.99
C ASP A 337 -10.96 12.24 -13.53
N SER A 338 -10.00 11.86 -12.69
CA SER A 338 -9.00 10.85 -13.08
C SER A 338 -9.66 9.52 -13.44
N ARG A 339 -10.61 9.00 -12.66
CA ARG A 339 -11.32 7.75 -13.00
C ARG A 339 -12.04 7.85 -14.34
N ALA A 340 -12.71 8.98 -14.61
CA ALA A 340 -13.37 9.21 -15.89
C ALA A 340 -12.36 9.26 -17.06
N LYS A 341 -11.25 9.99 -16.92
CA LYS A 341 -10.20 10.09 -17.95
C LYS A 341 -9.51 8.74 -18.19
N ILE A 342 -9.24 7.96 -17.15
CA ILE A 342 -8.66 6.61 -17.26
C ILE A 342 -9.58 5.70 -18.08
N CYS A 343 -10.87 5.69 -17.79
CA CYS A 343 -11.85 4.81 -18.46
C CYS A 343 -12.34 5.36 -19.80
N HIS A 344 -12.02 6.60 -20.17
CA HIS A 344 -12.45 7.22 -21.43
C HIS A 344 -11.94 6.45 -22.65
N HIS A 345 -12.79 6.20 -23.65
CA HIS A 345 -12.49 5.39 -24.84
C HIS A 345 -12.07 3.94 -24.55
N MET A 346 -12.61 3.34 -23.50
CA MET A 346 -12.46 1.91 -23.22
C MET A 346 -13.76 1.12 -23.43
N ASP A 347 -14.78 1.72 -24.06
CA ASP A 347 -16.09 1.10 -24.33
C ASP A 347 -15.97 -0.20 -25.13
N TRP A 348 -15.02 -0.27 -26.06
CA TRP A 348 -14.74 -1.46 -26.87
C TRP A 348 -14.23 -2.66 -26.03
N LEU A 349 -13.70 -2.41 -24.81
CA LEU A 349 -13.37 -3.43 -23.82
C LEU A 349 -14.56 -3.73 -22.88
N GLY A 350 -15.69 -3.06 -23.07
CA GLY A 350 -16.86 -3.18 -22.19
C GLY A 350 -16.76 -2.34 -20.90
N ILE A 351 -15.80 -1.43 -20.82
CA ILE A 351 -15.57 -0.54 -19.69
C ILE A 351 -16.19 0.81 -19.96
N ARG A 352 -17.18 1.19 -19.15
CA ARG A 352 -17.81 2.51 -19.23
C ARG A 352 -18.28 2.94 -17.84
N VAL A 353 -17.94 4.15 -17.46
CA VAL A 353 -18.26 4.76 -16.17
C VAL A 353 -19.49 5.65 -16.29
N ASP A 354 -20.41 5.53 -15.37
CA ASP A 354 -21.56 6.41 -15.19
C ASP A 354 -21.08 7.74 -14.59
N THR A 355 -21.34 8.84 -15.27
CA THR A 355 -20.84 10.17 -14.89
C THR A 355 -21.35 10.61 -13.52
N ASP A 356 -22.65 10.42 -13.26
CA ASP A 356 -23.27 10.87 -12.01
C ASP A 356 -22.88 10.02 -10.82
N LYS A 357 -22.87 8.68 -11.00
CA LYS A 357 -22.38 7.76 -9.97
C LYS A 357 -20.91 8.03 -9.63
N ASN A 358 -20.07 8.24 -10.64
CA ASN A 358 -18.66 8.53 -10.46
C ASN A 358 -18.43 9.85 -9.70
N ALA A 359 -19.10 10.92 -10.10
CA ALA A 359 -18.97 12.23 -9.45
C ALA A 359 -19.43 12.23 -7.99
N ASN A 360 -20.36 11.33 -7.63
CA ASN A 360 -20.93 11.23 -6.28
C ASN A 360 -20.41 10.02 -5.48
N ALA A 361 -19.43 9.29 -5.97
CA ALA A 361 -18.95 8.06 -5.31
C ALA A 361 -18.53 8.31 -3.85
N HIS A 362 -17.70 9.35 -3.62
CA HIS A 362 -17.19 9.71 -2.29
C HIS A 362 -18.27 10.23 -1.31
N LYS A 363 -19.46 10.59 -1.80
CA LYS A 363 -20.56 11.12 -0.97
C LYS A 363 -21.45 10.03 -0.39
N GLN A 364 -21.31 8.79 -0.83
CA GLN A 364 -22.25 7.72 -0.47
C GLN A 364 -21.97 7.10 0.90
N ASN A 365 -20.84 7.41 1.54
CA ASN A 365 -20.43 6.85 2.83
C ASN A 365 -20.59 5.32 2.90
N LYS A 366 -20.11 4.64 1.84
CA LYS A 366 -20.13 3.18 1.67
C LYS A 366 -18.73 2.69 1.37
N ASP A 367 -18.38 1.54 1.91
CA ASP A 367 -17.08 0.90 1.66
C ASP A 367 -16.87 0.54 0.19
N VAL A 368 -17.95 0.23 -0.53
CA VAL A 368 -17.95 -0.11 -1.97
C VAL A 368 -19.00 0.70 -2.70
N VAL A 369 -18.59 1.40 -3.74
CA VAL A 369 -19.48 2.14 -4.62
C VAL A 369 -19.27 1.69 -6.07
N GLU A 370 -20.32 1.22 -6.71
CA GLU A 370 -20.28 0.87 -8.12
C GLU A 370 -20.58 2.09 -8.98
N ILE A 371 -19.66 2.37 -9.91
CA ILE A 371 -19.75 3.47 -10.86
C ILE A 371 -19.95 3.01 -12.31
N THR A 372 -20.27 1.76 -12.54
CA THR A 372 -20.52 1.17 -13.85
C THR A 372 -21.70 1.84 -14.55
N ALA A 373 -21.52 2.24 -15.82
CA ALA A 373 -22.60 2.75 -16.65
C ALA A 373 -23.53 1.61 -17.10
N TRP A 374 -24.79 1.94 -17.33
CA TRP A 374 -25.76 0.97 -17.82
C TRP A 374 -25.31 0.31 -19.15
N GLY A 375 -25.39 -1.00 -19.22
CA GLY A 375 -25.02 -1.80 -20.37
C GLY A 375 -23.51 -2.04 -20.56
N ALA A 376 -22.66 -1.54 -19.66
CA ALA A 376 -21.24 -1.91 -19.63
C ALA A 376 -21.08 -3.35 -19.15
N LYS A 377 -20.12 -4.09 -19.72
CA LYS A 377 -19.87 -5.50 -19.41
C LYS A 377 -18.94 -5.68 -18.21
N VAL A 378 -17.97 -4.78 -18.07
CA VAL A 378 -16.98 -4.78 -16.99
C VAL A 378 -17.49 -3.89 -15.86
N ARG A 379 -17.50 -4.44 -14.65
CA ARG A 379 -17.89 -3.66 -13.46
C ARG A 379 -16.75 -2.71 -13.07
N THR A 380 -17.09 -1.51 -12.67
CA THR A 380 -16.12 -0.51 -12.20
C THR A 380 -16.52 -0.10 -10.78
N LEU A 381 -15.64 -0.38 -9.84
CA LEU A 381 -15.87 -0.20 -8.41
C LEU A 381 -14.90 0.82 -7.83
N VAL A 382 -15.37 1.60 -6.88
CA VAL A 382 -14.56 2.42 -5.96
C VAL A 382 -14.66 1.77 -4.59
N ILE A 383 -13.54 1.36 -4.03
CA ILE A 383 -13.48 0.66 -2.75
C ILE A 383 -12.48 1.37 -1.85
N GLU A 384 -12.93 1.79 -0.68
CA GLU A 384 -12.03 2.33 0.35
C GLU A 384 -11.12 1.22 0.87
N THR A 385 -9.79 1.42 0.77
CA THR A 385 -8.84 0.42 1.27
C THR A 385 -8.76 0.46 2.81
N ASN A 386 -8.57 -0.71 3.39
CA ASN A 386 -8.36 -0.85 4.83
C ASN A 386 -7.25 -1.87 5.11
N GLU A 387 -6.01 -1.40 4.96
CA GLU A 387 -4.83 -2.25 5.14
C GLU A 387 -4.69 -2.74 6.58
N GLU A 388 -5.03 -1.90 7.56
CA GLU A 388 -4.95 -2.26 8.97
C GLU A 388 -5.92 -3.41 9.31
N LEU A 389 -7.14 -3.37 8.79
CA LEU A 389 -8.09 -4.46 8.96
C LEU A 389 -7.61 -5.75 8.27
N MET A 390 -7.01 -5.63 7.08
CA MET A 390 -6.47 -6.80 6.39
C MET A 390 -5.31 -7.43 7.18
N ILE A 391 -4.41 -6.62 7.74
CA ILE A 391 -3.34 -7.09 8.64
C ILE A 391 -3.92 -7.80 9.85
N ALA A 392 -4.98 -7.26 10.46
CA ALA A 392 -5.65 -7.89 11.60
C ALA A 392 -6.30 -9.23 11.22
N ARG A 393 -6.95 -9.33 10.05
CA ARG A 393 -7.51 -10.57 9.51
C ARG A 393 -6.43 -11.62 9.27
N ASP A 394 -5.34 -11.26 8.61
CA ASP A 394 -4.19 -12.15 8.38
C ASP A 394 -3.57 -12.60 9.71
N THR A 395 -3.44 -11.69 10.69
CA THR A 395 -2.96 -12.03 12.03
C THR A 395 -3.84 -13.07 12.70
N LYS A 396 -5.14 -12.89 12.66
CA LYS A 396 -6.11 -13.85 13.22
C LYS A 396 -6.03 -15.20 12.51
N GLU A 397 -5.93 -15.21 11.18
CA GLU A 397 -5.81 -16.43 10.39
C GLU A 397 -4.54 -17.22 10.72
N VAL A 398 -3.39 -16.56 10.78
CA VAL A 398 -2.11 -17.19 11.17
C VAL A 398 -2.20 -17.82 12.54
N LEU A 399 -2.73 -17.10 13.53
CA LEU A 399 -2.87 -17.65 14.90
C LEU A 399 -3.82 -18.84 14.96
N GLY A 400 -4.90 -18.83 14.19
CA GLY A 400 -5.81 -19.97 14.07
C GLY A 400 -5.12 -21.20 13.49
N ASN A 401 -4.30 -21.03 12.46
CA ASN A 401 -3.55 -22.11 11.83
C ASN A 401 -2.45 -22.68 12.76
N GLU A 402 -1.88 -21.86 13.63
CA GLU A 402 -0.88 -22.25 14.62
C GLU A 402 -1.50 -22.82 15.93
N GLY A 403 -2.83 -22.85 16.05
CA GLY A 403 -3.52 -23.33 17.25
C GLY A 403 -3.34 -22.41 18.47
N LEU A 404 -3.15 -21.11 18.24
CA LEU A 404 -2.95 -20.08 19.28
C LEU A 404 -4.21 -19.24 19.56
N LEU A 405 -5.37 -19.63 19.00
CA LEU A 405 -6.68 -19.01 19.26
C LEU A 405 -7.47 -19.79 20.29
#